data_e7ff91a56b463c550338d93b3aca7329
#
_entry.id   e7ff91a56b463c550338d93b3aca7329
#
_cell.length_a   1.000
_cell.length_b   1.000
_cell.length_c   1.000
_cell.angle_alpha   90.00
_cell.angle_beta   90.00
_cell.angle_gamma   90.00
#
_symmetry.space_group_name_H-M   'P 1'
#
loop_
_entity.id
_entity.type
_entity.pdbx_description
1 polymer ?
#
loop_
_entity_poly.entity_id
_entity_poly.type
_entity_poly.pdbx_seq_one_letter_code
_entity_poly.pdbx_strand_id
1 'polypeptide(L)'
;MRAGRLAVISVLLGAWLCLTAQAQRTATATATVSNGFVGAITVTDGGAGYTEPPTVILAGGSGTGATATALVSNGTVSRIIVLTAGSGYTSAPEVIVSAPAVWPPLLTILGSPGDTNRIEYVNAFGDTNVWIPLTNVVLSSGREEFYDRISPPGAKRFYRAVLVGAGALPSPAGFVWLPGGRFTMGSPESEQDRNSDEGPQTAVTLNRGFYMGQYEVTQGQYLDVMGSNPSSFTGDSNRPVEQVTWHDATNYCGKLTERERLAGRLPAGRAYRLPTEAEWEYAARAGTTNRFSFGNDPGYTQLGNYAWYDGNSGNTTHAVGGKLPNRWGLYDMHGNVWEWCWDWYGAYPGGSVTDPKGPATGSNRVVRGGSWGSLAGFCRSAFRICYYPGSGDFVIGFRVVLAPGQ
;
A
#
# COMPACT_ATOMS: atom_id res chain seq x y z
N MET A 1 -20.54 20.54 25.52
CA MET A 1 -19.08 20.57 25.37
C MET A 1 -18.54 19.19 25.77
N ARG A 2 -18.36 18.28 24.82
CA ARG A 2 -17.73 16.96 25.08
C ARG A 2 -16.24 17.12 24.82
N ALA A 3 -15.44 17.00 25.89
CA ALA A 3 -14.00 16.96 25.80
C ALA A 3 -13.57 15.82 24.87
N GLY A 4 -12.90 16.16 23.78
CA GLY A 4 -12.26 15.19 22.91
C GLY A 4 -11.23 14.42 23.72
N ARG A 5 -11.38 13.11 23.85
CA ARG A 5 -10.32 12.24 24.36
C ARG A 5 -9.20 12.26 23.34
N LEU A 6 -8.12 12.93 23.64
CA LEU A 6 -6.85 12.73 22.96
C LEU A 6 -6.47 11.26 23.19
N ALA A 7 -6.33 10.50 22.11
CA ALA A 7 -5.56 9.28 22.16
C ALA A 7 -4.11 9.69 22.46
N VAL A 8 -3.66 9.40 23.68
CA VAL A 8 -2.28 9.63 24.05
C VAL A 8 -1.46 8.60 23.30
N ILE A 9 -0.67 9.05 22.32
CA ILE A 9 0.51 8.30 21.98
C ILE A 9 1.42 8.42 23.19
N SER A 10 1.36 7.44 24.06
CA SER A 10 2.57 7.07 24.72
C SER A 10 3.42 6.31 23.67
N VAL A 11 4.08 7.05 22.75
CA VAL A 11 5.51 6.78 22.71
C VAL A 11 5.84 6.78 24.17
N LEU A 12 6.15 5.64 24.78
CA LEU A 12 6.74 5.62 26.11
C LEU A 12 7.96 6.52 26.04
N LEU A 13 7.76 7.81 26.13
CA LEU A 13 8.54 8.77 26.82
C LEU A 13 8.34 8.45 28.32
N GLY A 14 8.52 7.19 28.64
CA GLY A 14 8.91 6.74 29.93
C GLY A 14 10.26 7.33 30.14
N ALA A 15 10.32 8.35 31.07
CA ALA A 15 11.52 9.06 31.45
C ALA A 15 12.39 9.27 30.20
N TRP A 16 12.59 10.48 29.78
CA TRP A 16 13.61 10.82 28.82
C TRP A 16 14.80 9.85 28.78
N LEU A 17 14.58 8.58 28.57
CA LEU A 17 15.34 7.82 27.66
C LEU A 17 14.92 8.40 26.33
N CYS A 18 15.64 9.43 25.93
CA CYS A 18 16.10 9.54 24.61
C CYS A 18 16.60 8.13 24.25
N LEU A 19 15.75 7.22 23.78
CA LEU A 19 16.05 6.40 22.67
C LEU A 19 16.25 7.41 21.55
N THR A 20 17.39 8.10 21.62
CA THR A 20 18.13 8.43 20.44
C THR A 20 18.03 7.11 19.68
N ALA A 21 17.26 7.04 18.58
CA ALA A 21 17.58 6.15 17.50
C ALA A 21 19.08 6.37 17.37
N GLN A 22 19.87 5.46 17.96
CA GLN A 22 21.32 5.63 17.97
C GLN A 22 21.62 5.61 16.50
N ALA A 23 22.03 6.77 15.98
CA ALA A 23 22.25 6.94 14.55
C ALA A 23 23.13 5.77 14.19
N GLN A 24 22.62 4.88 13.34
CA GLN A 24 23.32 3.68 12.95
C GLN A 24 24.72 4.10 12.55
N ARG A 25 25.70 3.59 13.24
CA ARG A 25 27.06 4.00 13.09
C ARG A 25 27.89 2.74 12.88
N THR A 26 28.62 2.74 11.76
CA THR A 26 29.51 1.64 11.42
C THR A 26 30.62 1.54 12.47
N ALA A 27 30.88 0.34 12.92
CA ALA A 27 32.00 0.07 13.81
C ALA A 27 33.32 0.26 13.08
N THR A 28 34.35 0.70 13.81
CA THR A 28 35.74 0.82 13.32
C THR A 28 36.68 -0.04 14.15
N ALA A 29 37.68 -0.58 13.51
CA ALA A 29 38.69 -1.42 14.16
C ALA A 29 40.04 -1.31 13.47
N THR A 30 41.08 -1.70 14.17
CA THR A 30 42.46 -1.76 13.66
C THR A 30 43.05 -3.14 13.85
N ALA A 31 43.83 -3.59 12.88
CA ALA A 31 44.55 -4.85 12.95
C ALA A 31 46.01 -4.63 13.35
N THR A 32 46.63 -5.64 13.98
CA THR A 32 48.06 -5.73 14.21
C THR A 32 48.64 -6.88 13.41
N VAL A 33 49.86 -6.72 12.96
CA VAL A 33 50.63 -7.75 12.24
C VAL A 33 51.91 -8.09 13.00
N SER A 34 52.19 -9.39 13.13
CA SER A 34 53.42 -9.90 13.73
C SER A 34 53.90 -11.06 12.90
N ASN A 35 55.18 -11.03 12.53
CA ASN A 35 55.84 -12.08 11.75
C ASN A 35 55.14 -12.44 10.43
N GLY A 36 54.48 -11.47 9.79
CA GLY A 36 53.78 -11.68 8.54
C GLY A 36 52.34 -12.24 8.69
N PHE A 37 51.79 -12.28 9.90
CA PHE A 37 50.47 -12.79 10.22
C PHE A 37 49.64 -11.71 10.92
N VAL A 38 48.30 -11.71 10.69
CA VAL A 38 47.37 -10.86 11.45
C VAL A 38 47.24 -11.43 12.87
N GLY A 39 47.69 -10.68 13.85
CA GLY A 39 47.71 -11.11 15.27
C GLY A 39 46.44 -10.83 16.01
N ALA A 40 46.01 -9.57 16.05
CA ALA A 40 44.80 -9.16 16.76
C ALA A 40 44.08 -8.05 16.01
N ILE A 41 42.76 -7.94 16.25
CA ILE A 41 41.94 -6.83 15.78
C ILE A 41 41.29 -6.17 17.00
N THR A 42 41.57 -4.88 17.16
CA THR A 42 41.06 -4.06 18.25
C THR A 42 39.91 -3.19 17.72
N VAL A 43 38.74 -3.32 18.31
CA VAL A 43 37.59 -2.43 18.02
C VAL A 43 37.88 -1.04 18.59
N THR A 44 37.98 -0.03 17.75
CA THR A 44 38.23 1.36 18.14
C THR A 44 36.97 2.12 18.42
N ASP A 45 35.87 1.76 17.73
CA ASP A 45 34.51 2.20 17.96
C ASP A 45 33.55 1.05 17.64
N GLY A 46 32.76 0.65 18.59
CA GLY A 46 31.79 -0.45 18.43
C GLY A 46 30.61 -0.14 17.50
N GLY A 47 30.50 1.10 17.03
CA GLY A 47 29.34 1.52 16.24
C GLY A 47 28.04 1.50 17.04
N ALA A 48 26.91 1.43 16.35
CA ALA A 48 25.59 1.33 16.97
C ALA A 48 24.55 0.75 15.99
N GLY A 49 23.55 0.04 16.53
CA GLY A 49 22.44 -0.48 15.74
C GLY A 49 22.66 -1.86 15.14
N TYR A 50 23.67 -2.61 15.58
CA TYR A 50 23.90 -3.98 15.16
C TYR A 50 22.95 -4.95 15.86
N THR A 51 22.18 -5.68 15.08
CA THR A 51 21.29 -6.77 15.56
C THR A 51 21.88 -8.15 15.28
N GLU A 52 22.79 -8.23 14.30
CA GLU A 52 23.50 -9.42 13.88
C GLU A 52 24.98 -9.09 13.73
N PRO A 53 25.90 -10.10 13.84
CA PRO A 53 27.31 -9.89 13.58
C PRO A 53 27.57 -9.37 12.16
N PRO A 54 28.23 -8.20 12.00
CA PRO A 54 28.57 -7.67 10.68
C PRO A 54 29.66 -8.51 10.00
N THR A 55 29.68 -8.45 8.66
CA THR A 55 30.80 -8.97 7.90
C THR A 55 32.07 -8.15 8.18
N VAL A 56 33.18 -8.83 8.40
CA VAL A 56 34.50 -8.21 8.58
C VAL A 56 35.39 -8.61 7.42
N ILE A 57 35.94 -7.64 6.69
CA ILE A 57 36.83 -7.82 5.57
C ILE A 57 38.20 -7.23 5.97
N LEU A 58 39.26 -7.96 5.73
CA LEU A 58 40.65 -7.53 5.90
C LEU A 58 41.22 -7.24 4.53
N ALA A 59 41.46 -5.96 4.22
CA ALA A 59 41.91 -5.52 2.90
C ALA A 59 43.34 -4.93 2.94
N GLY A 60 44.13 -5.21 1.90
CA GLY A 60 45.48 -4.68 1.79
C GLY A 60 46.51 -5.39 2.68
N GLY A 61 47.60 -4.69 3.03
CA GLY A 61 48.69 -5.23 3.86
C GLY A 61 49.62 -6.23 3.15
N SER A 62 49.46 -6.43 1.82
CA SER A 62 50.23 -7.36 0.95
C SER A 62 50.11 -8.85 1.28
N GLY A 63 49.40 -9.21 2.38
CA GLY A 63 49.15 -10.60 2.78
C GLY A 63 47.82 -11.13 2.25
N THR A 64 47.57 -12.42 2.46
CA THR A 64 46.32 -13.10 2.05
C THR A 64 45.86 -14.12 3.10
N GLY A 65 44.58 -14.52 3.00
CA GLY A 65 44.02 -15.63 3.76
C GLY A 65 43.64 -15.32 5.22
N ALA A 66 43.81 -14.10 5.70
CA ALA A 66 43.28 -13.74 7.02
C ALA A 66 41.78 -13.59 6.98
N THR A 67 41.07 -14.13 7.98
CA THR A 67 39.64 -14.00 8.17
C THR A 67 39.33 -13.66 9.62
N ALA A 68 38.22 -12.95 9.82
CA ALA A 68 37.76 -12.54 11.14
C ALA A 68 36.24 -12.56 11.25
N THR A 69 35.72 -12.64 12.48
CA THR A 69 34.31 -12.53 12.78
C THR A 69 34.08 -11.52 13.89
N ALA A 70 32.94 -10.82 13.83
CA ALA A 70 32.53 -9.87 14.86
C ALA A 70 31.61 -10.52 15.90
N LEU A 71 31.66 -10.06 17.13
CA LEU A 71 30.69 -10.33 18.19
C LEU A 71 29.94 -9.04 18.50
N VAL A 72 28.62 -9.15 18.58
CA VAL A 72 27.70 -8.04 18.90
C VAL A 72 27.15 -8.21 20.29
N SER A 73 27.13 -7.13 21.07
CA SER A 73 26.49 -7.06 22.38
C SER A 73 25.86 -5.67 22.55
N ASN A 74 24.59 -5.63 22.98
CA ASN A 74 23.84 -4.40 23.22
C ASN A 74 23.85 -3.44 21.99
N GLY A 75 23.71 -4.00 20.78
CA GLY A 75 23.65 -3.21 19.55
C GLY A 75 24.98 -2.65 19.06
N THR A 76 26.09 -3.03 19.64
CA THR A 76 27.45 -2.60 19.27
C THR A 76 28.35 -3.80 18.98
N VAL A 77 29.35 -3.63 18.10
CA VAL A 77 30.42 -4.61 17.93
C VAL A 77 31.32 -4.56 19.17
N SER A 78 31.26 -5.57 19.98
CA SER A 78 32.01 -5.63 21.24
C SER A 78 33.42 -6.21 21.07
N ARG A 79 33.61 -7.04 20.05
CA ARG A 79 34.89 -7.71 19.77
C ARG A 79 34.95 -8.22 18.33
N ILE A 80 36.17 -8.24 17.74
CA ILE A 80 36.44 -8.93 16.49
C ILE A 80 37.49 -10.00 16.76
N ILE A 81 37.23 -11.22 16.33
CA ILE A 81 38.08 -12.39 16.55
C ILE A 81 38.70 -12.79 15.23
N VAL A 82 40.02 -12.92 15.17
CA VAL A 82 40.75 -13.48 14.03
C VAL A 82 40.51 -14.98 13.99
N LEU A 83 39.94 -15.50 12.94
CA LEU A 83 39.67 -16.93 12.72
C LEU A 83 40.87 -17.60 12.05
N THR A 84 41.43 -16.94 11.04
CA THR A 84 42.64 -17.36 10.37
C THR A 84 43.59 -16.16 10.28
N ALA A 85 44.85 -16.35 10.62
CA ALA A 85 45.82 -15.28 10.67
C ALA A 85 46.36 -14.85 9.27
N GLY A 86 46.12 -15.67 8.25
CA GLY A 86 46.67 -15.46 6.91
C GLY A 86 48.18 -15.56 6.89
N SER A 87 48.81 -15.02 5.84
CA SER A 87 50.28 -14.94 5.72
C SER A 87 50.73 -13.87 4.73
N GLY A 88 51.99 -13.48 4.80
CA GLY A 88 52.61 -12.53 3.84
C GLY A 88 52.29 -11.07 4.11
N TYR A 89 51.71 -10.72 5.27
CA TYR A 89 51.41 -9.34 5.61
C TYR A 89 52.68 -8.56 5.96
N THR A 90 52.94 -7.50 5.21
CA THR A 90 54.06 -6.57 5.44
C THR A 90 53.65 -5.31 6.21
N SER A 91 52.34 -5.03 6.22
CA SER A 91 51.68 -3.97 7.02
C SER A 91 50.31 -4.41 7.50
N ALA A 92 49.74 -3.72 8.47
CA ALA A 92 48.43 -4.02 8.96
C ALA A 92 47.39 -3.83 7.85
N PRO A 93 46.51 -4.82 7.59
CA PRO A 93 45.39 -4.64 6.68
C PRO A 93 44.35 -3.65 7.25
N GLU A 94 43.66 -2.97 6.37
CA GLU A 94 42.45 -2.20 6.73
C GLU A 94 41.38 -3.17 7.19
N VAL A 95 40.72 -2.84 8.31
CA VAL A 95 39.59 -3.62 8.83
C VAL A 95 38.28 -2.93 8.41
N ILE A 96 37.61 -3.49 7.43
CA ILE A 96 36.35 -3.00 6.93
C ILE A 96 35.22 -3.78 7.62
N VAL A 97 34.45 -3.11 8.44
CA VAL A 97 33.26 -3.68 9.10
C VAL A 97 32.00 -3.22 8.33
N SER A 98 31.12 -4.14 7.92
CA SER A 98 29.89 -3.76 7.25
C SER A 98 29.02 -2.91 8.17
N ALA A 99 28.28 -1.96 7.60
CA ALA A 99 27.31 -1.16 8.33
C ALA A 99 26.25 -2.08 8.98
N PRO A 100 25.65 -1.65 10.12
CA PRO A 100 24.55 -2.40 10.70
C PRO A 100 23.39 -2.50 9.71
N ALA A 101 22.67 -3.63 9.73
CA ALA A 101 21.48 -3.81 8.91
C ALA A 101 20.46 -2.72 9.24
N VAL A 102 19.93 -2.07 8.21
CA VAL A 102 18.90 -1.03 8.39
C VAL A 102 17.58 -1.70 8.71
N TRP A 103 17.16 -1.67 9.96
CA TRP A 103 15.83 -2.09 10.35
C TRP A 103 14.86 -0.89 10.25
N PRO A 104 13.66 -1.09 9.72
CA PRO A 104 12.66 -0.03 9.72
C PRO A 104 12.30 0.34 11.16
N PRO A 105 11.98 1.63 11.44
CA PRO A 105 11.52 2.05 12.76
C PRO A 105 10.34 1.23 13.24
N LEU A 106 10.41 0.73 14.48
CA LEU A 106 9.31 0.10 15.18
C LEU A 106 8.51 1.15 15.93
N LEU A 107 7.23 1.26 15.61
CA LEU A 107 6.28 2.13 16.29
C LEU A 107 5.34 1.26 17.14
N THR A 108 5.23 1.58 18.42
CA THR A 108 4.23 0.98 19.30
C THR A 108 3.07 1.95 19.44
N ILE A 109 1.86 1.53 19.07
CA ILE A 109 0.64 2.30 19.15
C ILE A 109 -0.20 1.76 20.30
N LEU A 110 -0.63 2.65 21.20
CA LEU A 110 -1.46 2.33 22.34
C LEU A 110 -2.81 3.05 22.23
N GLY A 111 -3.89 2.39 22.61
CA GLY A 111 -5.24 2.93 22.60
C GLY A 111 -6.25 1.92 23.10
N SER A 112 -7.52 2.11 22.83
CA SER A 112 -8.55 1.14 23.16
C SER A 112 -8.67 0.06 22.08
N PRO A 113 -8.98 -1.19 22.43
CA PRO A 113 -9.29 -2.21 21.42
C PRO A 113 -10.40 -1.72 20.48
N GLY A 114 -10.22 -1.92 19.18
CA GLY A 114 -11.11 -1.42 18.13
C GLY A 114 -10.80 -0.02 17.63
N ASP A 115 -9.95 0.76 18.31
CA ASP A 115 -9.51 2.06 17.80
C ASP A 115 -8.71 1.88 16.51
N THR A 116 -9.02 2.73 15.52
CA THR A 116 -8.25 2.84 14.29
C THR A 116 -7.40 4.09 14.35
N ASN A 117 -6.09 3.93 14.30
CA ASN A 117 -5.15 5.02 14.31
C ASN A 117 -4.47 5.13 12.94
N ARG A 118 -4.54 6.31 12.31
CA ARG A 118 -3.75 6.62 11.12
C ARG A 118 -2.36 7.04 11.55
N ILE A 119 -1.36 6.30 11.13
CA ILE A 119 0.05 6.65 11.33
C ILE A 119 0.45 7.60 10.21
N GLU A 120 0.99 8.74 10.58
CA GLU A 120 1.49 9.76 9.68
C GLU A 120 2.93 10.10 10.03
N TYR A 121 3.70 10.53 9.04
CA TYR A 121 5.08 10.97 9.26
C TYR A 121 5.38 12.30 8.58
N VAL A 122 6.45 12.95 9.05
CA VAL A 122 7.08 14.10 8.40
C VAL A 122 8.60 13.95 8.49
N ASN A 123 9.31 14.35 7.45
CA ASN A 123 10.78 14.21 7.41
C ASN A 123 11.52 15.32 8.17
N ALA A 124 10.89 16.49 8.35
CA ALA A 124 11.42 17.61 9.12
C ALA A 124 10.26 18.43 9.65
N PHE A 125 10.46 19.10 10.80
CA PHE A 125 9.51 20.11 11.29
C PHE A 125 9.79 21.47 10.64
N GLY A 126 8.71 22.17 10.24
CA GLY A 126 8.72 23.54 9.70
C GLY A 126 7.37 24.20 9.92
N ASP A 127 7.26 25.46 9.53
CA ASP A 127 6.06 26.29 9.79
C ASP A 127 4.78 25.76 9.10
N THR A 128 4.92 24.91 8.09
CA THR A 128 3.82 24.26 7.38
C THR A 128 4.06 22.76 7.30
N ASN A 129 3.84 22.06 8.41
CA ASN A 129 4.01 20.60 8.44
C ASN A 129 2.91 19.90 7.66
N VAL A 130 3.23 19.38 6.49
CA VAL A 130 2.36 18.44 5.76
C VAL A 130 2.68 17.03 6.25
N TRP A 131 1.78 16.48 7.06
CA TRP A 131 1.89 15.12 7.54
C TRP A 131 1.47 14.14 6.44
N ILE A 132 2.33 13.19 6.16
CA ILE A 132 2.15 12.20 5.10
C ILE A 132 1.56 10.94 5.72
N PRO A 133 0.37 10.50 5.28
CA PRO A 133 -0.20 9.24 5.75
C PRO A 133 0.70 8.06 5.39
N LEU A 134 0.98 7.20 6.36
CA LEU A 134 1.78 6.00 6.18
C LEU A 134 0.91 4.75 6.12
N THR A 135 0.04 4.56 7.11
CA THR A 135 -0.89 3.44 7.21
C THR A 135 -1.95 3.70 8.26
N ASN A 136 -2.96 2.82 8.30
CA ASN A 136 -3.89 2.71 9.42
C ASN A 136 -3.59 1.45 10.22
N VAL A 137 -3.65 1.55 11.53
CA VAL A 137 -3.47 0.44 12.47
C VAL A 137 -4.71 0.33 13.32
N VAL A 138 -5.35 -0.83 13.28
CA VAL A 138 -6.45 -1.17 14.18
C VAL A 138 -5.88 -1.86 15.40
N LEU A 139 -6.21 -1.36 16.57
CA LEU A 139 -5.74 -1.95 17.83
C LEU A 139 -6.60 -3.16 18.19
N SER A 140 -6.06 -4.36 18.04
CA SER A 140 -6.77 -5.60 18.38
C SER A 140 -6.82 -5.83 19.89
N SER A 141 -5.79 -5.39 20.63
CA SER A 141 -5.60 -5.63 22.06
C SER A 141 -5.24 -4.39 22.88
N GLY A 142 -5.46 -3.19 22.34
CA GLY A 142 -5.04 -1.93 22.96
C GLY A 142 -3.57 -1.60 22.75
N ARG A 143 -2.79 -2.48 22.16
CA ARG A 143 -1.40 -2.29 21.73
C ARG A 143 -1.16 -2.99 20.41
N GLU A 144 -0.57 -2.29 19.46
CA GLU A 144 -0.08 -2.85 18.19
C GLU A 144 1.32 -2.34 17.88
N GLU A 145 2.09 -3.15 17.18
CA GLU A 145 3.43 -2.82 16.72
C GLU A 145 3.44 -2.71 15.19
N PHE A 146 4.02 -1.63 14.69
CA PHE A 146 4.11 -1.35 13.27
C PHE A 146 5.54 -0.98 12.87
N TYR A 147 6.02 -1.56 11.77
CA TYR A 147 7.33 -1.26 11.20
C TYR A 147 7.19 -0.37 9.96
N ASP A 148 7.79 0.82 9.97
CA ASP A 148 7.88 1.67 8.78
C ASP A 148 8.94 1.14 7.81
N ARG A 149 8.55 0.18 6.98
CA ARG A 149 9.44 -0.47 6.01
C ARG A 149 9.78 0.40 4.80
N ILE A 150 9.15 1.56 4.65
CA ILE A 150 9.42 2.51 3.55
C ILE A 150 10.30 3.68 3.97
N SER A 151 10.75 3.73 5.23
CA SER A 151 11.69 4.74 5.67
C SER A 151 13.04 4.51 5.00
N PRO A 152 13.60 5.50 4.26
CA PRO A 152 14.94 5.37 3.71
C PRO A 152 15.99 5.20 4.81
N PRO A 153 17.07 4.47 4.55
CA PRO A 153 18.19 4.35 5.47
C PRO A 153 18.71 5.73 5.91
N GLY A 154 18.89 5.93 7.24
CA GLY A 154 19.39 7.18 7.79
C GLY A 154 18.44 8.37 7.75
N ALA A 155 17.23 8.23 7.24
CA ALA A 155 16.24 9.29 7.26
C ALA A 155 15.75 9.56 8.68
N LYS A 156 15.69 10.85 9.04
CA LYS A 156 14.99 11.26 10.26
C LYS A 156 13.52 11.44 9.92
N ARG A 157 12.64 10.68 10.58
CA ARG A 157 11.20 10.82 10.48
C ARG A 157 10.61 11.08 11.86
N PHE A 158 9.61 11.92 11.88
CA PHE A 158 8.76 12.13 13.05
C PHE A 158 7.42 11.50 12.74
N TYR A 159 6.83 10.83 13.71
CA TYR A 159 5.58 10.10 13.54
C TYR A 159 4.52 10.64 14.46
N ARG A 160 3.28 10.59 14.04
CA ARG A 160 2.11 10.75 14.89
C ARG A 160 1.07 9.68 14.56
N ALA A 161 0.28 9.30 15.54
CA ALA A 161 -0.95 8.57 15.30
C ALA A 161 -2.12 9.53 15.47
N VAL A 162 -3.04 9.50 14.54
CA VAL A 162 -4.28 10.27 14.58
C VAL A 162 -5.41 9.27 14.76
N LEU A 163 -6.15 9.37 15.86
CA LEU A 163 -7.35 8.58 16.06
C LEU A 163 -8.36 8.97 14.97
N VAL A 164 -8.56 8.10 14.01
CA VAL A 164 -9.50 8.31 12.89
C VAL A 164 -10.85 7.64 13.12
N GLY A 165 -10.96 6.83 14.19
CA GLY A 165 -12.20 6.22 14.65
C GLY A 165 -12.04 5.73 16.09
N ALA A 166 -12.75 6.32 17.04
CA ALA A 166 -12.88 5.79 18.40
C ALA A 166 -13.91 4.67 18.37
N GLY A 167 -13.49 3.43 18.75
CA GLY A 167 -14.38 2.27 18.71
C GLY A 167 -15.01 2.07 17.33
N ALA A 168 -14.29 2.44 16.28
CA ALA A 168 -14.74 2.14 14.93
C ALA A 168 -14.92 0.64 14.85
N LEU A 169 -16.13 0.23 14.48
CA LEU A 169 -16.42 -1.14 14.12
C LEU A 169 -15.25 -1.67 13.27
N PRO A 170 -14.83 -2.93 13.46
CA PRO A 170 -13.77 -3.51 12.68
C PRO A 170 -14.01 -3.17 11.20
N SER A 171 -12.92 -2.93 10.46
CA SER A 171 -13.03 -2.75 9.01
C SER A 171 -14.00 -3.81 8.48
N PRO A 172 -15.04 -3.44 7.73
CA PRO A 172 -15.95 -4.45 7.22
C PRO A 172 -15.13 -5.57 6.58
N ALA A 173 -15.42 -6.82 6.94
CA ALA A 173 -14.67 -7.94 6.40
C ALA A 173 -14.61 -7.84 4.87
N GLY A 174 -13.44 -7.98 4.29
CA GLY A 174 -13.23 -7.84 2.85
C GLY A 174 -13.11 -6.39 2.34
N PHE A 175 -12.86 -5.41 3.21
CA PHE A 175 -12.60 -4.02 2.81
C PHE A 175 -11.21 -3.57 3.23
N VAL A 176 -10.61 -2.69 2.43
CA VAL A 176 -9.35 -2.00 2.71
C VAL A 176 -9.63 -0.53 2.96
N TRP A 177 -9.06 0.03 4.02
CA TRP A 177 -9.10 1.47 4.25
C TRP A 177 -8.09 2.19 3.36
N LEU A 178 -8.57 3.16 2.60
CA LEU A 178 -7.77 4.05 1.78
C LEU A 178 -7.82 5.46 2.37
N PRO A 179 -6.67 6.02 2.79
CA PRO A 179 -6.65 7.39 3.30
C PRO A 179 -6.96 8.38 2.17
N GLY A 180 -7.49 9.54 2.53
CA GLY A 180 -7.52 10.66 1.59
C GLY A 180 -6.10 11.04 1.14
N GLY A 181 -5.98 11.61 -0.04
CA GLY A 181 -4.66 11.91 -0.60
C GLY A 181 -4.74 12.68 -1.91
N ARG A 182 -3.58 12.86 -2.53
CA ARG A 182 -3.47 13.52 -3.84
C ARG A 182 -2.84 12.56 -4.85
N PHE A 183 -3.32 12.64 -6.08
CA PHE A 183 -2.74 11.92 -7.20
C PHE A 183 -3.02 12.65 -8.51
N THR A 184 -2.36 12.23 -9.57
CA THR A 184 -2.65 12.70 -10.93
C THR A 184 -3.52 11.65 -11.62
N MET A 185 -4.75 12.04 -11.95
CA MET A 185 -5.73 11.23 -12.68
C MET A 185 -5.48 11.34 -14.18
N GLY A 186 -5.66 10.24 -14.89
CA GLY A 186 -5.39 10.15 -16.33
C GLY A 186 -3.94 9.80 -16.65
N SER A 187 -3.59 9.79 -17.91
CA SER A 187 -2.29 9.40 -18.42
C SER A 187 -1.58 10.52 -19.17
N PRO A 188 -0.21 10.57 -19.12
CA PRO A 188 0.55 11.51 -19.95
C PRO A 188 0.44 11.13 -21.42
N GLU A 189 0.61 12.11 -22.32
CA GLU A 189 0.52 11.89 -23.77
C GLU A 189 1.49 10.82 -24.31
N SER A 190 2.60 10.63 -23.60
CA SER A 190 3.61 9.63 -23.93
C SER A 190 3.30 8.22 -23.44
N GLU A 191 2.19 8.01 -22.71
CA GLU A 191 1.86 6.68 -22.21
C GLU A 191 1.47 5.74 -23.37
N GLN A 192 2.07 4.57 -23.40
CA GLN A 192 1.79 3.56 -24.42
C GLN A 192 0.32 3.10 -24.33
N ASP A 193 -0.34 2.93 -25.46
CA ASP A 193 -1.75 2.52 -25.62
C ASP A 193 -2.75 3.49 -24.97
N ARG A 194 -2.36 4.76 -24.83
CA ARG A 194 -3.22 5.81 -24.31
C ARG A 194 -4.33 6.14 -25.30
N ASN A 195 -5.53 6.37 -24.78
CA ASN A 195 -6.62 7.00 -25.50
C ASN A 195 -6.71 8.50 -25.19
N SER A 196 -7.23 9.29 -26.12
CA SER A 196 -7.33 10.76 -25.96
C SER A 196 -8.21 11.20 -24.78
N ASP A 197 -9.18 10.38 -24.38
CA ASP A 197 -10.11 10.64 -23.28
C ASP A 197 -9.53 10.38 -21.87
N GLU A 198 -8.30 9.87 -21.81
CA GLU A 198 -7.52 9.75 -20.57
C GLU A 198 -6.82 11.07 -20.19
N GLY A 199 -7.07 12.14 -20.90
CA GLY A 199 -6.52 13.47 -20.66
C GLY A 199 -7.57 14.57 -20.82
N PRO A 200 -7.17 15.80 -20.42
CA PRO A 200 -5.87 16.19 -19.84
C PRO A 200 -5.67 15.59 -18.44
N GLN A 201 -4.41 15.31 -18.06
CA GLN A 201 -4.11 14.90 -16.70
C GLN A 201 -4.64 15.93 -15.69
N THR A 202 -5.27 15.45 -14.63
CA THR A 202 -5.95 16.27 -13.63
C THR A 202 -5.39 15.97 -12.24
N ALA A 203 -4.94 16.99 -11.52
CA ALA A 203 -4.49 16.85 -10.14
C ALA A 203 -5.70 16.72 -9.22
N VAL A 204 -5.89 15.55 -8.63
CA VAL A 204 -7.03 15.24 -7.77
C VAL A 204 -6.61 15.25 -6.31
N THR A 205 -7.41 15.89 -5.46
CA THR A 205 -7.35 15.76 -4.01
C THR A 205 -8.59 15.04 -3.51
N LEU A 206 -8.42 13.91 -2.82
CA LEU A 206 -9.46 13.23 -2.06
C LEU A 206 -9.33 13.66 -0.61
N ASN A 207 -10.26 14.49 -0.11
CA ASN A 207 -10.16 15.08 1.22
C ASN A 207 -10.37 14.05 2.34
N ARG A 208 -11.12 13.00 2.07
CA ARG A 208 -11.52 12.01 3.07
C ARG A 208 -11.14 10.61 2.62
N GLY A 209 -10.70 9.81 3.58
CA GLY A 209 -10.52 8.39 3.34
C GLY A 209 -11.85 7.63 3.28
N PHE A 210 -11.80 6.47 2.65
CA PHE A 210 -12.93 5.56 2.45
C PHE A 210 -12.46 4.11 2.54
N TYR A 211 -13.37 3.21 2.83
CA TYR A 211 -13.12 1.78 2.69
C TYR A 211 -13.51 1.36 1.28
N MET A 212 -12.66 0.58 0.62
CA MET A 212 -12.96 -0.02 -0.69
C MET A 212 -13.00 -1.54 -0.56
N GLY A 213 -13.94 -2.19 -1.19
CA GLY A 213 -13.98 -3.64 -1.30
C GLY A 213 -12.66 -4.16 -1.85
N GLN A 214 -12.04 -5.10 -1.12
CA GLN A 214 -10.78 -5.72 -1.51
C GLN A 214 -10.86 -6.39 -2.87
N TYR A 215 -12.04 -6.87 -3.21
CA TYR A 215 -12.41 -7.57 -4.43
C TYR A 215 -13.61 -6.91 -5.10
N GLU A 216 -13.88 -7.29 -6.33
CA GLU A 216 -15.17 -7.12 -6.98
C GLU A 216 -16.28 -7.81 -6.15
N VAL A 217 -17.51 -7.34 -6.24
CA VAL A 217 -18.65 -8.02 -5.59
C VAL A 217 -18.83 -9.39 -6.22
N THR A 218 -18.79 -10.43 -5.38
CA THR A 218 -18.94 -11.82 -5.88
C THR A 218 -20.41 -12.18 -6.13
N GLN A 219 -20.62 -13.21 -6.94
CA GLN A 219 -21.95 -13.79 -7.21
C GLN A 219 -22.63 -14.23 -5.92
N GLY A 220 -21.88 -14.83 -4.98
CA GLY A 220 -22.41 -15.21 -3.67
C GLY A 220 -22.85 -14.01 -2.84
N GLN A 221 -22.06 -12.95 -2.79
CA GLN A 221 -22.41 -11.72 -2.10
C GLN A 221 -23.62 -11.03 -2.73
N TYR A 222 -23.67 -11.00 -4.07
CA TYR A 222 -24.80 -10.40 -4.78
C TYR A 222 -26.09 -11.19 -4.54
N LEU A 223 -26.04 -12.51 -4.64
CA LEU A 223 -27.17 -13.40 -4.34
C LEU A 223 -27.70 -13.20 -2.90
N ASP A 224 -26.78 -13.10 -1.93
CA ASP A 224 -27.11 -12.91 -0.51
C ASP A 224 -27.85 -11.59 -0.22
N VAL A 225 -27.53 -10.53 -0.97
CA VAL A 225 -28.15 -9.21 -0.81
C VAL A 225 -29.38 -9.02 -1.69
N MET A 226 -29.32 -9.50 -2.94
CA MET A 226 -30.34 -9.23 -3.95
C MET A 226 -31.40 -10.34 -4.09
N GLY A 227 -31.06 -11.56 -3.67
CA GLY A 227 -31.93 -12.74 -3.77
C GLY A 227 -31.91 -13.43 -5.13
N SER A 228 -31.08 -12.98 -6.07
CA SER A 228 -30.90 -13.57 -7.41
C SER A 228 -29.49 -13.34 -7.91
N ASN A 229 -29.03 -14.19 -8.84
CA ASN A 229 -27.73 -14.05 -9.50
C ASN A 229 -27.95 -13.92 -11.02
N PRO A 230 -27.66 -12.75 -11.63
CA PRO A 230 -27.86 -12.52 -13.06
C PRO A 230 -26.73 -13.05 -13.93
N SER A 231 -25.63 -13.51 -13.36
CA SER A 231 -24.38 -13.80 -14.04
C SER A 231 -24.50 -14.93 -15.08
N SER A 232 -23.75 -14.79 -16.16
CA SER A 232 -23.62 -15.80 -17.20
C SER A 232 -22.63 -16.90 -16.84
N PHE A 233 -21.49 -16.53 -16.22
CA PHE A 233 -20.42 -17.46 -15.84
C PHE A 233 -20.65 -18.02 -14.43
N THR A 234 -21.58 -18.95 -14.30
CA THR A 234 -21.99 -19.55 -13.02
C THR A 234 -21.11 -20.75 -12.62
N GLY A 235 -21.40 -21.35 -11.46
CA GLY A 235 -20.73 -22.57 -10.95
C GLY A 235 -19.70 -22.34 -9.85
N ASP A 236 -19.22 -21.13 -9.65
CA ASP A 236 -18.38 -20.73 -8.51
C ASP A 236 -18.86 -19.38 -7.97
N SER A 237 -19.42 -19.40 -6.77
CA SER A 237 -19.95 -18.21 -6.11
C SER A 237 -18.91 -17.14 -5.77
N ASN A 238 -17.61 -17.47 -5.86
CA ASN A 238 -16.50 -16.53 -5.66
C ASN A 238 -16.12 -15.78 -6.93
N ARG A 239 -16.69 -16.09 -8.09
CA ARG A 239 -16.52 -15.26 -9.28
C ARG A 239 -17.18 -13.89 -9.09
N PRO A 240 -16.71 -12.82 -9.76
CA PRO A 240 -17.41 -11.56 -9.74
C PRO A 240 -18.80 -11.70 -10.30
N VAL A 241 -19.76 -10.96 -9.78
CA VAL A 241 -21.05 -10.82 -10.43
C VAL A 241 -20.88 -10.02 -11.70
N GLU A 242 -21.52 -10.48 -12.78
CA GLU A 242 -21.58 -9.77 -14.06
C GLU A 242 -23.02 -9.77 -14.60
N GLN A 243 -23.29 -9.20 -15.75
CA GLN A 243 -24.64 -8.95 -16.29
C GLN A 243 -25.46 -7.97 -15.43
N VAL A 244 -24.81 -7.15 -14.64
CA VAL A 244 -25.45 -6.15 -13.78
C VAL A 244 -25.43 -4.77 -14.45
N THR A 245 -26.55 -4.10 -14.44
CA THR A 245 -26.66 -2.70 -14.85
C THR A 245 -26.09 -1.79 -13.75
N TRP A 246 -25.80 -0.53 -14.09
CA TRP A 246 -25.42 0.48 -13.10
C TRP A 246 -26.51 0.66 -12.02
N HIS A 247 -27.79 0.56 -12.42
CA HIS A 247 -28.94 0.64 -11.51
C HIS A 247 -28.98 -0.55 -10.55
N ASP A 248 -28.66 -1.75 -11.02
CA ASP A 248 -28.57 -2.95 -10.17
C ASP A 248 -27.42 -2.82 -9.16
N ALA A 249 -26.27 -2.34 -9.60
CA ALA A 249 -25.12 -2.10 -8.74
C ALA A 249 -25.41 -1.05 -7.65
N THR A 250 -26.09 0.05 -8.00
CA THR A 250 -26.49 1.05 -7.00
C THR A 250 -27.58 0.55 -6.07
N ASN A 251 -28.55 -0.24 -6.57
CA ASN A 251 -29.58 -0.88 -5.75
C ASN A 251 -28.96 -1.87 -4.76
N TYR A 252 -27.98 -2.67 -5.19
CA TYR A 252 -27.18 -3.52 -4.30
C TYR A 252 -26.56 -2.71 -3.16
N CYS A 253 -25.90 -1.60 -3.49
CA CYS A 253 -25.30 -0.70 -2.49
C CYS A 253 -26.32 -0.17 -1.49
N GLY A 254 -27.50 0.22 -1.95
CA GLY A 254 -28.61 0.67 -1.12
C GLY A 254 -29.10 -0.42 -0.16
N LYS A 255 -29.36 -1.61 -0.68
CA LYS A 255 -29.80 -2.76 0.13
C LYS A 255 -28.73 -3.21 1.13
N LEU A 256 -27.47 -3.24 0.72
CA LEU A 256 -26.35 -3.55 1.62
C LEU A 256 -26.26 -2.51 2.75
N THR A 257 -26.39 -1.21 2.42
CA THR A 257 -26.41 -0.13 3.41
C THR A 257 -27.51 -0.33 4.44
N GLU A 258 -28.72 -0.63 4.00
CA GLU A 258 -29.85 -0.84 4.89
C GLU A 258 -29.66 -2.08 5.75
N ARG A 259 -29.20 -3.19 5.18
CA ARG A 259 -28.90 -4.43 5.90
C ARG A 259 -27.87 -4.20 7.01
N GLU A 260 -26.77 -3.52 6.70
CA GLU A 260 -25.69 -3.27 7.66
C GLU A 260 -26.11 -2.24 8.72
N ARG A 261 -26.99 -1.29 8.36
CA ARG A 261 -27.60 -0.33 9.29
C ARG A 261 -28.51 -1.03 10.29
N LEU A 262 -29.42 -1.91 9.82
CA LEU A 262 -30.31 -2.68 10.68
C LEU A 262 -29.56 -3.64 11.61
N ALA A 263 -28.44 -4.18 11.15
CA ALA A 263 -27.56 -5.04 11.95
C ALA A 263 -26.65 -4.26 12.91
N GLY A 264 -26.72 -2.92 12.94
CA GLY A 264 -25.89 -2.09 13.81
C GLY A 264 -24.41 -2.07 13.44
N ARG A 265 -24.05 -2.50 12.23
CA ARG A 265 -22.66 -2.58 11.75
C ARG A 265 -22.22 -1.40 10.88
N LEU A 266 -23.17 -0.55 10.48
CA LEU A 266 -22.86 0.62 9.64
C LEU A 266 -22.44 1.82 10.52
N PRO A 267 -21.22 2.38 10.32
CA PRO A 267 -20.82 3.58 11.02
C PRO A 267 -21.72 4.78 10.68
N ALA A 268 -21.98 5.63 11.67
CA ALA A 268 -22.84 6.80 11.50
C ALA A 268 -22.36 7.70 10.35
N GLY A 269 -23.29 8.14 9.50
CA GLY A 269 -23.01 9.03 8.37
C GLY A 269 -22.31 8.37 7.19
N ARG A 270 -22.17 7.04 7.18
CA ARG A 270 -21.60 6.28 6.07
C ARG A 270 -22.68 5.48 5.33
N ALA A 271 -22.37 5.20 4.06
CA ALA A 271 -23.19 4.35 3.21
C ALA A 271 -22.30 3.57 2.24
N TYR A 272 -22.76 2.40 1.82
CA TYR A 272 -22.16 1.69 0.70
C TYR A 272 -22.62 2.35 -0.61
N ARG A 273 -21.69 2.53 -1.52
CA ARG A 273 -21.95 3.10 -2.86
C ARG A 273 -20.90 2.62 -3.87
N LEU A 274 -21.11 2.91 -5.13
CA LEU A 274 -20.06 2.77 -6.13
C LEU A 274 -18.93 3.78 -5.86
N PRO A 275 -17.68 3.44 -6.18
CA PRO A 275 -16.59 4.41 -6.18
C PRO A 275 -16.84 5.51 -7.20
N THR A 276 -16.42 6.74 -6.94
CA THR A 276 -16.23 7.71 -8.01
C THR A 276 -15.10 7.24 -8.93
N GLU A 277 -15.06 7.72 -10.17
CA GLU A 277 -13.98 7.38 -11.09
C GLU A 277 -12.60 7.73 -10.50
N ALA A 278 -12.52 8.87 -9.83
CA ALA A 278 -11.29 9.32 -9.16
C ALA A 278 -10.89 8.42 -7.97
N GLU A 279 -11.85 7.97 -7.17
CA GLU A 279 -11.60 7.02 -6.08
C GLU A 279 -11.11 5.67 -6.63
N TRP A 280 -11.71 5.22 -7.74
CA TRP A 280 -11.32 4.00 -8.39
C TRP A 280 -9.88 4.06 -8.92
N GLU A 281 -9.52 5.12 -9.69
CA GLU A 281 -8.17 5.25 -10.24
C GLU A 281 -7.12 5.48 -9.16
N TYR A 282 -7.44 6.25 -8.11
CA TYR A 282 -6.58 6.42 -6.94
C TYR A 282 -6.26 5.06 -6.29
N ALA A 283 -7.29 4.24 -6.12
CA ALA A 283 -7.17 2.90 -5.56
C ALA A 283 -6.39 1.95 -6.47
N ALA A 284 -6.66 1.97 -7.77
CA ALA A 284 -5.96 1.15 -8.75
C ALA A 284 -4.47 1.47 -8.79
N ARG A 285 -4.11 2.75 -8.84
CA ARG A 285 -2.71 3.20 -8.84
C ARG A 285 -1.98 2.89 -7.54
N ALA A 286 -2.68 2.82 -6.42
CA ALA A 286 -2.09 2.55 -5.11
C ALA A 286 -0.84 3.41 -4.85
N GLY A 287 -0.85 4.70 -5.26
CA GLY A 287 0.24 5.66 -5.09
C GLY A 287 1.35 5.59 -6.13
N THR A 288 1.18 4.87 -7.24
CA THR A 288 2.10 4.93 -8.40
C THR A 288 1.58 5.92 -9.45
N THR A 289 2.49 6.35 -10.33
CA THR A 289 2.16 7.12 -11.54
C THR A 289 2.32 6.30 -12.81
N ASN A 290 2.64 5.02 -12.67
CA ASN A 290 2.88 4.10 -13.78
C ASN A 290 1.57 3.66 -14.46
N ARG A 291 1.69 3.02 -15.63
CA ARG A 291 0.57 2.44 -16.39
C ARG A 291 -0.25 1.46 -15.56
N PHE A 292 0.42 0.65 -14.75
CA PHE A 292 -0.17 -0.33 -13.83
C PHE A 292 0.34 -0.09 -12.41
N SER A 293 -0.35 -0.64 -11.42
CA SER A 293 0.03 -0.54 -10.02
C SER A 293 1.41 -1.14 -9.69
N PHE A 294 1.90 -2.03 -10.53
CA PHE A 294 3.17 -2.75 -10.37
C PHE A 294 4.30 -2.23 -11.28
N GLY A 295 4.05 -1.24 -12.14
CA GLY A 295 5.05 -0.65 -13.03
C GLY A 295 4.52 -0.32 -14.42
N ASN A 296 5.41 0.03 -15.34
CA ASN A 296 5.03 0.37 -16.72
C ASN A 296 4.82 -0.84 -17.64
N ASP A 297 5.52 -1.94 -17.40
CA ASP A 297 5.42 -3.24 -18.11
C ASP A 297 5.17 -3.10 -19.63
N PRO A 298 6.08 -2.50 -20.39
CA PRO A 298 5.85 -2.16 -21.81
C PRO A 298 5.63 -3.40 -22.70
N GLY A 299 6.11 -4.56 -22.29
CA GLY A 299 5.93 -5.84 -22.97
C GLY A 299 4.81 -6.71 -22.42
N TYR A 300 4.05 -6.23 -21.42
CA TYR A 300 2.99 -6.98 -20.73
C TYR A 300 3.43 -8.32 -20.12
N THR A 301 4.71 -8.42 -19.76
CA THR A 301 5.32 -9.65 -19.23
C THR A 301 4.92 -9.95 -17.79
N GLN A 302 4.54 -8.92 -17.04
CA GLN A 302 4.11 -9.02 -15.64
C GLN A 302 2.59 -9.00 -15.47
N LEU A 303 1.86 -8.46 -16.45
CA LEU A 303 0.41 -8.26 -16.35
C LEU A 303 -0.32 -9.55 -15.95
N GLY A 304 0.07 -10.69 -16.49
CA GLY A 304 -0.53 -11.99 -16.17
C GLY A 304 -0.47 -12.40 -14.69
N ASN A 305 0.42 -11.79 -13.90
CA ASN A 305 0.47 -12.02 -12.45
C ASN A 305 -0.59 -11.22 -11.68
N TYR A 306 -1.10 -10.12 -12.28
CA TYR A 306 -2.01 -9.17 -11.63
C TYR A 306 -3.40 -9.11 -12.24
N ALA A 307 -3.58 -9.70 -13.42
CA ALA A 307 -4.80 -9.56 -14.21
C ALA A 307 -5.29 -10.88 -14.81
N TRP A 308 -6.61 -11.02 -14.87
CA TRP A 308 -7.30 -11.92 -15.79
C TRP A 308 -7.76 -11.08 -17.00
N TYR A 309 -7.19 -11.34 -18.18
CA TYR A 309 -7.44 -10.60 -19.41
C TYR A 309 -7.45 -11.57 -20.60
N ASP A 310 -7.69 -11.12 -21.82
CA ASP A 310 -7.78 -11.95 -23.04
C ASP A 310 -6.62 -12.94 -23.18
N GLY A 311 -5.41 -12.52 -22.84
CA GLY A 311 -4.20 -13.37 -22.97
C GLY A 311 -4.11 -14.54 -22.00
N ASN A 312 -4.94 -14.63 -20.93
CA ASN A 312 -4.80 -15.67 -19.91
C ASN A 312 -6.11 -16.12 -19.24
N SER A 313 -7.26 -15.53 -19.60
CA SER A 313 -8.53 -15.78 -18.92
C SER A 313 -9.23 -17.08 -19.39
N GLY A 314 -8.89 -17.59 -20.58
CA GLY A 314 -9.63 -18.71 -21.19
C GLY A 314 -11.07 -18.33 -21.55
N ASN A 315 -11.35 -17.07 -21.84
CA ASN A 315 -12.66 -16.50 -22.20
C ASN A 315 -13.74 -16.63 -21.12
N THR A 316 -13.36 -16.46 -19.86
CA THR A 316 -14.30 -16.55 -18.73
C THR A 316 -13.83 -15.67 -17.56
N THR A 317 -14.76 -15.29 -16.67
CA THR A 317 -14.40 -14.72 -15.37
C THR A 317 -13.71 -15.75 -14.47
N HIS A 318 -12.98 -15.30 -13.47
CA HIS A 318 -12.33 -16.15 -12.48
C HIS A 318 -12.73 -15.74 -11.06
N ALA A 319 -12.56 -16.65 -10.08
CA ALA A 319 -12.73 -16.33 -8.69
C ALA A 319 -11.88 -15.10 -8.32
N VAL A 320 -12.47 -14.15 -7.61
CA VAL A 320 -11.79 -12.92 -7.20
C VAL A 320 -10.56 -13.23 -6.34
N GLY A 321 -9.54 -12.40 -6.41
CA GLY A 321 -8.32 -12.59 -5.63
C GLY A 321 -7.39 -13.69 -6.14
N GLY A 322 -7.64 -14.24 -7.32
CA GLY A 322 -6.81 -15.27 -7.93
C GLY A 322 -5.46 -14.77 -8.47
N LYS A 323 -5.24 -13.47 -8.49
CA LYS A 323 -4.01 -12.80 -8.94
C LYS A 323 -3.37 -12.03 -7.80
N LEU A 324 -2.19 -11.42 -8.03
CA LEU A 324 -1.53 -10.59 -7.03
C LEU A 324 -2.27 -9.27 -6.83
N PRO A 325 -2.37 -8.77 -5.59
CA PRO A 325 -2.96 -7.48 -5.30
C PRO A 325 -1.99 -6.33 -5.67
N ASN A 326 -2.54 -5.13 -5.77
CA ASN A 326 -1.72 -3.95 -5.72
C ASN A 326 -1.14 -3.73 -4.30
N ARG A 327 -0.23 -2.78 -4.14
CA ARG A 327 0.45 -2.57 -2.85
C ARG A 327 -0.45 -2.10 -1.70
N TRP A 328 -1.72 -1.72 -2.00
CA TRP A 328 -2.71 -1.41 -0.98
C TRP A 328 -3.61 -2.61 -0.64
N GLY A 329 -3.35 -3.78 -1.23
CA GLY A 329 -4.09 -5.00 -0.95
C GLY A 329 -5.40 -5.13 -1.72
N LEU A 330 -5.57 -4.37 -2.82
CA LEU A 330 -6.73 -4.48 -3.71
C LEU A 330 -6.41 -5.42 -4.87
N TYR A 331 -7.29 -6.35 -5.12
CA TYR A 331 -7.17 -7.37 -6.16
C TYR A 331 -8.01 -7.01 -7.38
N ASP A 332 -7.67 -7.60 -8.51
CA ASP A 332 -8.42 -7.56 -9.77
C ASP A 332 -8.64 -6.14 -10.32
N MET A 333 -7.78 -5.17 -9.91
CA MET A 333 -7.83 -3.78 -10.41
C MET A 333 -7.40 -3.65 -11.88
N HIS A 334 -6.96 -4.73 -12.52
CA HIS A 334 -6.37 -4.77 -13.86
C HIS A 334 -6.97 -5.88 -14.74
N GLY A 335 -8.24 -6.25 -14.57
CA GLY A 335 -8.91 -7.28 -15.37
C GLY A 335 -10.07 -7.93 -14.65
N ASN A 336 -10.41 -9.15 -14.99
CA ASN A 336 -11.54 -9.96 -14.55
C ASN A 336 -12.87 -9.39 -15.05
N VAL A 337 -13.43 -8.33 -14.45
CA VAL A 337 -14.57 -7.61 -15.02
C VAL A 337 -14.36 -6.10 -15.02
N TRP A 338 -14.92 -5.40 -15.99
CA TRP A 338 -15.08 -3.96 -15.94
C TRP A 338 -15.90 -3.57 -14.72
N GLU A 339 -15.57 -2.47 -14.06
CA GLU A 339 -16.22 -2.04 -12.84
C GLU A 339 -16.98 -0.74 -13.01
N TRP A 340 -18.26 -0.73 -12.72
CA TRP A 340 -19.08 0.47 -12.68
C TRP A 340 -18.52 1.48 -11.68
N CYS A 341 -18.39 2.75 -12.15
CA CYS A 341 -18.17 3.91 -11.30
C CYS A 341 -19.45 4.76 -11.17
N TRP A 342 -19.45 5.62 -10.15
CA TRP A 342 -20.58 6.54 -9.92
C TRP A 342 -20.76 7.56 -11.04
N ASP A 343 -19.66 8.02 -11.62
CA ASP A 343 -19.59 9.19 -12.47
C ASP A 343 -20.29 8.99 -13.82
N TRP A 344 -20.96 10.04 -14.29
CA TRP A 344 -21.27 10.17 -15.70
C TRP A 344 -19.95 10.32 -16.47
N TYR A 345 -19.89 9.68 -17.63
CA TYR A 345 -18.73 9.80 -18.50
C TYR A 345 -18.65 11.19 -19.13
N GLY A 346 -17.49 11.82 -19.06
CA GLY A 346 -17.19 13.11 -19.65
C GLY A 346 -15.70 13.41 -19.67
N ALA A 347 -15.32 14.54 -20.26
CA ALA A 347 -13.94 14.98 -20.34
C ALA A 347 -13.39 15.31 -18.94
N TYR A 348 -12.12 15.04 -18.73
CA TYR A 348 -11.43 15.50 -17.54
C TYR A 348 -11.27 17.03 -17.57
N PRO A 349 -11.44 17.73 -16.45
CA PRO A 349 -11.40 19.19 -16.43
C PRO A 349 -9.97 19.75 -16.58
N GLY A 350 -8.94 18.93 -16.33
CA GLY A 350 -7.57 19.43 -16.19
C GLY A 350 -7.38 20.24 -14.91
N GLY A 351 -6.16 20.78 -14.72
CA GLY A 351 -5.85 21.58 -13.55
C GLY A 351 -5.95 20.80 -12.23
N SER A 352 -6.55 21.42 -11.19
CA SER A 352 -6.68 20.82 -9.86
C SER A 352 -8.14 20.78 -9.43
N VAL A 353 -8.58 19.61 -8.92
CA VAL A 353 -9.95 19.38 -8.43
C VAL A 353 -9.93 18.65 -7.10
N THR A 354 -11.03 18.79 -6.36
CA THR A 354 -11.19 18.16 -5.04
C THR A 354 -12.48 17.34 -5.03
N ASP A 355 -12.38 16.08 -4.59
CA ASP A 355 -13.48 15.10 -4.50
C ASP A 355 -14.38 15.10 -5.76
N PRO A 356 -13.82 14.96 -6.99
CA PRO A 356 -14.61 15.03 -8.22
C PRO A 356 -15.60 13.87 -8.31
N LYS A 357 -16.77 14.14 -8.93
CA LYS A 357 -17.85 13.17 -9.16
C LYS A 357 -18.27 13.10 -10.62
N GLY A 358 -17.41 13.60 -11.52
CA GLY A 358 -17.72 13.72 -12.93
C GLY A 358 -18.76 14.80 -13.25
N PRO A 359 -19.27 14.84 -14.48
CA PRO A 359 -20.35 15.75 -14.89
C PRO A 359 -21.63 15.50 -14.10
N ALA A 360 -22.46 16.56 -13.93
CA ALA A 360 -23.74 16.45 -13.23
C ALA A 360 -24.77 15.57 -13.97
N THR A 361 -24.67 15.51 -15.29
CA THR A 361 -25.56 14.73 -16.17
C THR A 361 -24.76 14.08 -17.29
N GLY A 362 -25.31 13.02 -17.89
CA GLY A 362 -24.70 12.31 -19.00
C GLY A 362 -25.62 11.21 -19.54
N SER A 363 -25.19 10.54 -20.60
CA SER A 363 -25.91 9.41 -21.19
C SER A 363 -25.33 8.06 -20.76
N ASN A 364 -24.01 8.02 -20.50
CA ASN A 364 -23.28 6.81 -20.14
C ASN A 364 -22.53 6.99 -18.83
N ARG A 365 -22.38 5.89 -18.08
CA ARG A 365 -21.57 5.83 -16.86
C ARG A 365 -20.16 5.31 -17.15
N VAL A 366 -19.23 5.71 -16.32
CA VAL A 366 -17.85 5.25 -16.43
C VAL A 366 -17.73 3.79 -15.99
N VAL A 367 -16.93 3.01 -16.72
CA VAL A 367 -16.44 1.70 -16.29
C VAL A 367 -14.93 1.62 -16.43
N ARG A 368 -14.27 0.90 -15.52
CA ARG A 368 -12.83 0.91 -15.34
C ARG A 368 -12.28 -0.51 -15.15
N GLY A 369 -10.95 -0.69 -15.32
CA GLY A 369 -10.22 -1.88 -14.91
C GLY A 369 -9.89 -2.88 -16.02
N GLY A 370 -10.63 -2.91 -17.09
CA GLY A 370 -10.57 -4.02 -18.05
C GLY A 370 -11.37 -5.24 -17.59
N SER A 371 -11.37 -6.27 -18.40
CA SER A 371 -12.08 -7.52 -18.11
C SER A 371 -11.32 -8.72 -18.61
N TRP A 372 -11.82 -9.92 -18.34
CA TRP A 372 -11.32 -11.18 -18.85
C TRP A 372 -11.17 -11.22 -20.39
N GLY A 373 -11.99 -10.47 -21.14
CA GLY A 373 -11.93 -10.37 -22.61
C GLY A 373 -11.21 -9.12 -23.13
N SER A 374 -10.58 -8.33 -22.27
CA SER A 374 -9.90 -7.09 -22.67
C SER A 374 -8.47 -7.36 -23.13
N LEU A 375 -8.02 -6.63 -24.16
CA LEU A 375 -6.60 -6.58 -24.50
C LEU A 375 -5.79 -5.98 -23.35
N ALA A 376 -4.53 -6.35 -23.24
CA ALA A 376 -3.63 -5.95 -22.16
C ALA A 376 -3.58 -4.42 -21.91
N GLY A 377 -3.56 -3.61 -22.97
CA GLY A 377 -3.55 -2.14 -22.90
C GLY A 377 -4.81 -1.54 -22.27
N PHE A 378 -5.93 -2.29 -22.25
CA PHE A 378 -7.19 -1.82 -21.66
C PHE A 378 -7.25 -2.06 -20.14
N CYS A 379 -6.32 -2.84 -19.61
CA CYS A 379 -6.22 -3.08 -18.17
C CYS A 379 -5.35 -2.04 -17.44
N ARG A 380 -4.93 -0.95 -18.09
CA ARG A 380 -4.14 0.15 -17.48
C ARG A 380 -4.94 0.91 -16.44
N SER A 381 -4.24 1.47 -15.45
CA SER A 381 -4.88 2.25 -14.38
C SER A 381 -5.67 3.45 -14.89
N ALA A 382 -5.20 4.11 -15.97
CA ALA A 382 -5.84 5.29 -16.55
C ALA A 382 -6.89 4.96 -17.61
N PHE A 383 -6.89 3.73 -18.14
CA PHE A 383 -7.80 3.38 -19.22
C PHE A 383 -9.26 3.44 -18.73
N ARG A 384 -10.11 4.05 -19.54
CA ARG A 384 -11.52 4.30 -19.23
C ARG A 384 -12.40 4.08 -20.44
N ILE A 385 -13.57 3.54 -20.20
CA ILE A 385 -14.64 3.50 -21.19
C ILE A 385 -15.97 3.89 -20.54
N CYS A 386 -17.00 3.96 -21.33
CA CYS A 386 -18.33 4.24 -20.85
C CYS A 386 -19.33 3.18 -21.33
N TYR A 387 -20.39 2.99 -20.54
CA TYR A 387 -21.44 2.07 -20.89
C TYR A 387 -22.81 2.66 -20.50
N TYR A 388 -23.87 2.22 -21.20
CA TYR A 388 -25.22 2.69 -20.93
C TYR A 388 -25.70 2.15 -19.57
N PRO A 389 -26.20 3.01 -18.65
CA PRO A 389 -26.49 2.59 -17.27
C PRO A 389 -27.62 1.58 -17.12
N GLY A 390 -28.49 1.44 -18.13
CA GLY A 390 -29.58 0.47 -18.15
C GLY A 390 -29.22 -0.88 -18.79
N SER A 391 -27.97 -1.08 -19.23
CA SER A 391 -27.52 -2.33 -19.84
C SER A 391 -26.52 -3.04 -18.94
N GLY A 392 -26.65 -4.36 -18.80
CA GLY A 392 -25.64 -5.25 -18.24
C GLY A 392 -24.87 -5.94 -19.35
N ASP A 393 -23.68 -6.46 -19.00
CA ASP A 393 -22.83 -7.23 -19.92
C ASP A 393 -22.07 -8.29 -19.13
N PHE A 394 -21.72 -9.42 -19.78
CA PHE A 394 -20.96 -10.53 -19.18
C PHE A 394 -19.48 -10.18 -18.90
N VAL A 395 -19.07 -8.97 -19.25
CA VAL A 395 -17.75 -8.43 -18.91
C VAL A 395 -17.83 -7.32 -17.87
N ILE A 396 -19.03 -6.95 -17.36
CA ILE A 396 -19.21 -5.80 -16.47
C ILE A 396 -19.79 -6.24 -15.13
N GLY A 397 -19.07 -5.93 -14.07
CA GLY A 397 -19.46 -6.04 -12.67
C GLY A 397 -19.22 -4.74 -11.91
N PHE A 398 -18.90 -4.81 -10.63
CA PHE A 398 -18.60 -3.65 -9.81
C PHE A 398 -17.94 -4.03 -8.49
N ARG A 399 -17.28 -3.06 -7.88
CA ARG A 399 -16.92 -3.10 -6.45
C ARG A 399 -17.58 -1.98 -5.68
N VAL A 400 -17.61 -2.09 -4.37
CA VAL A 400 -18.26 -1.10 -3.51
C VAL A 400 -17.26 -0.35 -2.65
N VAL A 401 -17.63 0.88 -2.29
CA VAL A 401 -16.95 1.64 -1.24
C VAL A 401 -17.89 1.91 -0.08
N LEU A 402 -17.34 1.94 1.13
CA LEU A 402 -18.01 2.45 2.32
C LEU A 402 -17.42 3.82 2.65
N ALA A 403 -18.18 4.85 2.42
CA ALA A 403 -17.73 6.23 2.51
C ALA A 403 -18.84 7.11 3.12
N PRO A 404 -18.57 8.39 3.43
CA PRO A 404 -19.65 9.33 3.73
C PRO A 404 -20.71 9.29 2.64
N GLY A 405 -21.99 9.37 3.03
CA GLY A 405 -23.11 9.42 2.10
C GLY A 405 -22.93 10.59 1.11
N GLN A 406 -23.37 10.38 -0.13
CA GLN A 406 -23.31 11.39 -1.20
C GLN A 406 -24.45 12.38 -1.10
#